data_90b1239c1656eea9277ad4c7fdbe182e
#
_entry.id   90b1239c1656eea9277ad4c7fdbe182e
#
_cell.length_a   1.000
_cell.length_b   1.000
_cell.length_c   1.000
_cell.angle_alpha   90.00
_cell.angle_beta   90.00
_cell.angle_gamma   90.00
#
_symmetry.space_group_name_H-M   'P 1'
#
loop_
_entity.id
_entity.type
_entity.pdbx_description
1 polymer ?
#
loop_
_entity_poly.entity_id
_entity_poly.type
_entity_poly.pdbx_seq_one_letter_code
_entity_poly.pdbx_strand_id
1 'polypeptide(L)'
;VYIKELKVECAGEDSEEVVFNGCYMVNNLGKLSGAPQVRYMDDLVMNGKTYNGFYYFNKYGRLTEDRMIRSVDMNACGQQFRGYYYFGGENGALLQEAGETPEGYTIDDTGRVKAGKLGIKKLEDQIQKQFRSYQGCWSIYVKDLGSDKEFAVNDRKLYSASLIKVFVMEASCANMEEVLKNQAAKLKLSEDDSKVRDKVDELLRNMITVSDNESFNELVRLQTASGVFADGAEKINAYLEKEGYTATTVQHVLSPSVSTDPGLGGRNMTSVGDCGKLLDRIYRGNCVSKKDSEKMLDLLLSQEVTWKIPAGVPAEAKIANKTGETDDDQHDIAIIYGEKTTYILCVMSENGGETAGANIQALSGIVYNYLNME
;
A
#
# COMPACT_ATOMS: atom_id res chain seq x y z
N VAL A 1 21.53 29.63 -5.03
CA VAL A 1 20.72 30.79 -4.64
C VAL A 1 19.73 30.37 -3.56
N TYR A 2 19.64 31.14 -2.49
CA TYR A 2 18.59 30.99 -1.51
C TYR A 2 17.40 31.89 -1.90
N ILE A 3 16.21 31.31 -1.99
CA ILE A 3 14.97 32.01 -2.30
C ILE A 3 14.07 31.98 -1.06
N LYS A 4 13.62 33.14 -0.61
CA LYS A 4 12.69 33.26 0.51
C LYS A 4 11.33 33.68 -0.02
N GLU A 5 10.36 32.76 0.05
CA GLU A 5 8.96 33.00 -0.29
C GLU A 5 8.71 33.71 -1.64
N LEU A 6 9.34 33.23 -2.72
CA LEU A 6 8.99 33.69 -4.06
C LEU A 6 7.71 32.99 -4.53
N LYS A 7 6.67 33.76 -4.73
CA LYS A 7 5.40 33.32 -5.31
C LYS A 7 5.42 33.55 -6.81
N VAL A 8 5.14 32.53 -7.58
CA VAL A 8 5.07 32.61 -9.04
C VAL A 8 3.71 32.10 -9.49
N GLU A 9 2.93 32.94 -10.16
CA GLU A 9 1.70 32.53 -10.82
C GLU A 9 2.05 31.84 -12.15
N CYS A 10 1.61 30.60 -12.31
CA CYS A 10 1.76 29.88 -13.58
C CYS A 10 0.69 30.37 -14.56
N ALA A 11 1.10 30.79 -15.75
CA ALA A 11 0.16 31.19 -16.80
C ALA A 11 -0.60 29.96 -17.34
N GLY A 12 -1.92 29.89 -17.12
CA GLY A 12 -2.82 28.85 -17.59
C GLY A 12 -4.23 29.05 -17.07
N GLU A 13 -5.22 28.33 -17.64
CA GLU A 13 -6.63 28.45 -17.21
C GLU A 13 -6.89 27.97 -15.77
N ASP A 14 -5.98 27.16 -15.20
CA ASP A 14 -5.95 26.80 -13.77
C ASP A 14 -4.63 27.33 -13.17
N SER A 15 -4.59 28.62 -12.83
CA SER A 15 -3.41 29.26 -12.25
C SER A 15 -3.15 28.75 -10.82
N GLU A 16 -2.23 27.79 -10.66
CA GLU A 16 -1.70 27.42 -9.35
C GLU A 16 -0.55 28.38 -8.95
N GLU A 17 -0.63 28.93 -7.74
CA GLU A 17 0.47 29.68 -7.14
C GLU A 17 1.55 28.70 -6.67
N VAL A 18 2.74 28.77 -7.25
CA VAL A 18 3.90 27.98 -6.83
C VAL A 18 4.79 28.85 -5.91
N VAL A 19 4.98 28.37 -4.68
CA VAL A 19 5.83 29.05 -3.69
C VAL A 19 7.23 28.42 -3.69
N PHE A 20 8.23 29.20 -4.06
CA PHE A 20 9.64 28.81 -3.96
C PHE A 20 10.20 29.26 -2.59
N ASN A 21 10.71 28.29 -1.80
CA ASN A 21 11.35 28.55 -0.54
C ASN A 21 12.51 27.56 -0.33
N GLY A 22 13.71 28.08 -0.08
CA GLY A 22 14.91 27.28 0.16
C GLY A 22 16.07 27.56 -0.77
N CYS A 23 17.05 26.66 -0.78
CA CYS A 23 18.23 26.75 -1.64
C CYS A 23 17.98 26.13 -3.00
N TYR A 24 18.22 26.87 -4.06
CA TYR A 24 18.00 26.43 -5.43
C TYR A 24 19.26 26.61 -6.26
N MET A 25 19.48 25.67 -7.18
CA MET A 25 20.52 25.77 -8.18
C MET A 25 19.97 26.40 -9.45
N VAL A 26 20.62 27.48 -9.89
CA VAL A 26 20.33 28.16 -11.13
C VAL A 26 21.57 28.12 -12.05
N ASN A 27 21.36 28.05 -13.35
CA ASN A 27 22.43 28.19 -14.33
C ASN A 27 22.84 29.65 -14.50
N ASN A 28 23.83 29.93 -15.35
CA ASN A 28 24.36 31.28 -15.62
C ASN A 28 23.30 32.25 -16.22
N LEU A 29 22.16 31.73 -16.66
CA LEU A 29 21.03 32.51 -17.18
C LEU A 29 19.91 32.69 -16.14
N GLY A 30 20.14 32.30 -14.88
CA GLY A 30 19.14 32.36 -13.80
C GLY A 30 18.03 31.30 -13.88
N LYS A 31 18.14 30.29 -14.77
CA LYS A 31 17.16 29.22 -14.88
C LYS A 31 17.42 28.12 -13.86
N LEU A 32 16.36 27.60 -13.22
CA LEU A 32 16.44 26.45 -12.33
C LEU A 32 16.94 25.21 -13.10
N SER A 33 17.68 24.34 -12.40
CA SER A 33 18.07 23.05 -12.96
C SER A 33 16.86 22.16 -13.14
N GLY A 34 16.68 21.57 -14.31
CA GLY A 34 15.59 20.65 -14.63
C GLY A 34 15.91 19.17 -14.39
N ALA A 35 17.09 18.84 -13.81
CA ALA A 35 17.51 17.47 -13.55
C ALA A 35 18.14 17.35 -12.14
N PRO A 36 18.04 16.18 -11.49
CA PRO A 36 18.72 15.94 -10.23
C PRO A 36 20.23 16.10 -10.40
N GLN A 37 20.90 16.69 -9.42
CA GLN A 37 22.35 16.90 -9.44
C GLN A 37 22.95 16.75 -8.04
N VAL A 38 24.22 16.27 -8.01
CA VAL A 38 25.08 16.36 -6.82
C VAL A 38 26.10 17.47 -7.04
N ARG A 39 26.28 18.31 -6.04
CA ARG A 39 27.24 19.43 -6.09
C ARG A 39 28.05 19.49 -4.80
N TYR A 40 29.34 19.78 -4.94
CA TYR A 40 30.19 20.14 -3.82
C TYR A 40 30.03 21.63 -3.50
N MET A 41 29.84 21.94 -2.24
CA MET A 41 29.85 23.30 -1.70
C MET A 41 31.05 23.43 -0.78
N ASP A 42 31.77 24.52 -0.89
CA ASP A 42 32.99 24.79 -0.12
C ASP A 42 32.70 25.97 0.79
N ASP A 43 32.44 25.68 2.06
CA ASP A 43 32.14 26.65 3.12
C ASP A 43 31.14 27.76 2.72
N LEU A 44 30.14 27.38 1.91
CA LEU A 44 29.16 28.33 1.40
C LEU A 44 28.14 28.71 2.48
N VAL A 45 28.06 29.97 2.83
CA VAL A 45 27.11 30.47 3.82
C VAL A 45 25.84 30.98 3.14
N MET A 46 24.69 30.37 3.48
CA MET A 46 23.37 30.80 3.00
C MET A 46 22.35 30.73 4.13
N ASN A 47 21.59 31.82 4.32
CA ASN A 47 20.55 31.92 5.35
C ASN A 47 21.02 31.50 6.76
N GLY A 48 22.24 31.91 7.14
CA GLY A 48 22.82 31.58 8.45
C GLY A 48 23.30 30.15 8.65
N LYS A 49 23.26 29.31 7.60
CA LYS A 49 23.81 27.95 7.60
C LYS A 49 25.08 27.90 6.75
N THR A 50 26.06 27.14 7.18
CA THR A 50 27.27 26.83 6.40
C THR A 50 27.08 25.48 5.72
N TYR A 51 27.41 25.41 4.44
CA TYR A 51 27.34 24.21 3.61
C TYR A 51 28.72 23.82 3.17
N ASN A 52 29.23 22.67 3.59
CA ASN A 52 30.52 22.12 3.21
C ASN A 52 30.36 20.62 2.89
N GLY A 53 30.73 20.20 1.67
CA GLY A 53 30.59 18.83 1.21
C GLY A 53 29.69 18.66 -0.01
N PHE A 54 29.33 17.42 -0.31
CA PHE A 54 28.44 17.09 -1.41
C PHE A 54 26.98 17.17 -0.98
N TYR A 55 26.15 17.80 -1.80
CA TYR A 55 24.72 17.98 -1.58
C TYR A 55 23.91 17.54 -2.79
N TYR A 56 22.71 17.00 -2.53
CA TYR A 56 21.78 16.59 -3.57
C TYR A 56 20.73 17.65 -3.84
N PHE A 57 20.58 18.01 -5.11
CA PHE A 57 19.51 18.87 -5.62
C PHE A 57 18.53 18.02 -6.41
N ASN A 58 17.23 18.13 -6.10
CA ASN A 58 16.18 17.37 -6.78
C ASN A 58 15.96 17.84 -8.23
N LYS A 59 15.03 17.19 -8.93
CA LYS A 59 14.69 17.52 -10.33
C LYS A 59 14.20 18.96 -10.56
N TYR A 60 13.83 19.66 -9.50
CA TYR A 60 13.42 21.08 -9.55
C TYR A 60 14.57 22.03 -9.18
N GLY A 61 15.78 21.52 -9.05
CA GLY A 61 16.94 22.30 -8.64
C GLY A 61 16.96 22.69 -7.15
N ARG A 62 16.05 22.15 -6.32
CA ARG A 62 15.99 22.46 -4.90
C ARG A 62 16.92 21.55 -4.11
N LEU A 63 17.72 22.15 -3.20
CA LEU A 63 18.51 21.42 -2.22
C LEU A 63 17.58 20.61 -1.31
N THR A 64 17.93 19.36 -1.04
CA THR A 64 17.23 18.51 -0.07
C THR A 64 18.05 18.45 1.21
N GLU A 65 17.46 18.89 2.32
CA GLU A 65 18.10 18.91 3.66
C GLU A 65 17.58 17.77 4.57
N ASP A 66 16.67 16.96 4.08
CA ASP A 66 16.11 15.80 4.77
C ASP A 66 17.08 14.60 4.73
N ARG A 67 17.15 13.84 5.82
CA ARG A 67 17.96 12.63 5.92
C ARG A 67 17.38 11.54 5.08
N MET A 68 17.97 11.23 3.93
CA MET A 68 17.48 10.13 3.09
C MET A 68 18.53 9.61 2.11
N ILE A 69 18.25 8.41 1.61
CA ILE A 69 19.00 7.81 0.50
C ILE A 69 18.54 8.43 -0.81
N ARG A 70 19.52 8.67 -1.69
CA ARG A 70 19.26 9.10 -3.08
C ARG A 70 19.95 8.13 -4.04
N SER A 71 19.21 7.71 -5.07
CA SER A 71 19.80 7.03 -6.23
C SER A 71 20.51 8.07 -7.09
N VAL A 72 21.79 7.87 -7.32
CA VAL A 72 22.63 8.82 -8.08
C VAL A 72 23.41 8.04 -9.15
N ASP A 73 23.37 8.53 -10.40
CA ASP A 73 24.21 8.06 -11.50
C ASP A 73 24.72 9.27 -12.26
N MET A 74 25.86 9.82 -11.81
CA MET A 74 26.47 11.01 -12.42
C MET A 74 27.92 11.20 -12.00
N ASN A 75 28.62 12.07 -12.72
CA ASN A 75 29.92 12.61 -12.29
C ASN A 75 29.74 14.01 -11.71
N ALA A 76 30.26 14.25 -10.52
CA ALA A 76 30.24 15.55 -9.87
C ALA A 76 31.61 15.86 -9.24
N CYS A 77 32.18 17.00 -9.57
CA CYS A 77 33.47 17.50 -9.01
C CYS A 77 34.59 16.46 -9.03
N GLY A 78 34.73 15.71 -10.13
CA GLY A 78 35.77 14.68 -10.30
C GLY A 78 35.47 13.33 -9.65
N GLN A 79 34.39 13.22 -8.90
CA GLN A 79 33.91 11.97 -8.29
C GLN A 79 32.78 11.36 -9.12
N GLN A 80 32.84 10.03 -9.34
CA GLN A 80 31.79 9.27 -9.99
C GLN A 80 30.86 8.70 -8.93
N PHE A 81 29.59 9.08 -9.01
CA PHE A 81 28.50 8.55 -8.18
C PHE A 81 27.71 7.52 -9.00
N ARG A 82 27.67 6.27 -8.52
CA ARG A 82 26.82 5.20 -9.09
C ARG A 82 26.23 4.36 -7.98
N GLY A 83 24.93 4.45 -7.78
CA GLY A 83 24.21 3.69 -6.77
C GLY A 83 23.45 4.56 -5.80
N TYR A 84 23.27 4.05 -4.60
CA TYR A 84 22.53 4.73 -3.54
C TYR A 84 23.48 5.36 -2.55
N TYR A 85 23.25 6.63 -2.23
CA TYR A 85 24.08 7.43 -1.33
C TYR A 85 23.23 8.06 -0.24
N TYR A 86 23.75 8.12 0.98
CA TYR A 86 23.04 8.67 2.13
C TYR A 86 23.40 10.14 2.35
N PHE A 87 22.42 11.00 2.12
CA PHE A 87 22.49 12.44 2.37
C PHE A 87 21.80 12.76 3.70
N GLY A 88 22.54 12.62 4.79
CA GLY A 88 22.03 12.78 6.16
C GLY A 88 22.99 13.43 7.12
N GLY A 89 24.10 13.97 6.60
CA GLY A 89 25.04 14.81 7.32
C GLY A 89 24.46 16.20 7.64
N GLU A 90 25.31 17.11 8.07
CA GLU A 90 24.92 18.47 8.43
C GLU A 90 24.25 19.18 7.23
N ASN A 91 23.07 19.75 7.47
CA ASN A 91 22.25 20.44 6.44
C ASN A 91 21.97 19.59 5.18
N GLY A 92 21.92 18.24 5.30
CA GLY A 92 21.67 17.32 4.18
C GLY A 92 22.93 17.00 3.36
N ALA A 93 24.12 17.17 3.91
CA ALA A 93 25.37 16.76 3.26
C ALA A 93 25.42 15.23 3.07
N LEU A 94 26.16 14.79 2.04
CA LEU A 94 26.56 13.39 1.92
C LEU A 94 27.43 13.00 3.13
N LEU A 95 27.00 11.97 3.86
CA LEU A 95 27.78 11.47 4.98
C LEU A 95 28.87 10.52 4.46
N GLN A 96 30.13 10.95 4.47
CA GLN A 96 31.30 10.21 3.97
C GLN A 96 32.11 9.59 5.12
N GLU A 97 31.41 8.92 6.02
CA GLU A 97 32.00 8.17 7.14
C GLU A 97 31.34 6.78 7.17
N ALA A 98 32.16 5.74 7.08
CA ALA A 98 31.68 4.37 7.09
C ALA A 98 31.02 4.03 8.43
N GLY A 99 29.83 3.45 8.37
CA GLY A 99 29.10 3.10 9.59
C GLY A 99 27.64 2.78 9.34
N GLU A 100 26.89 2.78 10.43
CA GLU A 100 25.44 2.60 10.41
C GLU A 100 24.74 3.95 10.62
N THR A 101 23.82 4.31 9.73
CA THR A 101 23.05 5.55 9.85
C THR A 101 21.93 5.41 10.89
N PRO A 102 21.40 6.53 11.44
CA PRO A 102 20.26 6.46 12.38
C PRO A 102 19.04 5.73 11.83
N GLU A 103 18.87 5.70 10.50
CA GLU A 103 17.78 4.99 9.82
C GLU A 103 18.13 3.51 9.51
N GLY A 104 19.28 3.02 10.00
CA GLY A 104 19.70 1.61 9.90
C GLY A 104 20.34 1.21 8.56
N TYR A 105 20.81 2.17 7.77
CA TYR A 105 21.61 1.88 6.57
C TYR A 105 23.09 1.74 6.91
N THR A 106 23.74 0.73 6.35
CA THR A 106 25.21 0.65 6.40
C THR A 106 25.78 1.36 5.19
N ILE A 107 26.63 2.35 5.41
CA ILE A 107 27.34 3.10 4.36
C ILE A 107 28.84 2.82 4.43
N ASP A 108 29.51 2.99 3.29
CA ASP A 108 30.98 3.00 3.23
C ASP A 108 31.52 4.43 3.44
N ASP A 109 32.84 4.56 3.39
CA ASP A 109 33.57 5.82 3.55
C ASP A 109 33.33 6.85 2.42
N THR A 110 32.67 6.44 1.34
CA THR A 110 32.20 7.33 0.27
C THR A 110 30.75 7.81 0.47
N GLY A 111 30.09 7.35 1.52
CA GLY A 111 28.66 7.59 1.77
C GLY A 111 27.73 6.71 0.94
N ARG A 112 28.26 5.71 0.21
CA ARG A 112 27.49 4.78 -0.58
C ARG A 112 26.86 3.73 0.32
N VAL A 113 25.57 3.47 0.13
CA VAL A 113 24.86 2.41 0.84
C VAL A 113 25.31 1.04 0.30
N LYS A 114 25.75 0.15 1.19
CA LYS A 114 26.19 -1.20 0.81
C LYS A 114 25.01 -2.02 0.30
N ALA A 115 25.20 -2.70 -0.83
CA ALA A 115 24.24 -3.68 -1.36
C ALA A 115 23.91 -4.71 -0.26
N GLY A 116 22.72 -5.21 -0.15
CA GLY A 116 22.28 -6.11 0.92
C GLY A 116 21.71 -5.42 2.17
N LYS A 117 21.91 -4.10 2.32
CA LYS A 117 21.24 -3.28 3.34
C LYS A 117 20.46 -2.08 2.76
N LEU A 118 20.30 -2.02 1.44
CA LEU A 118 19.39 -1.06 0.79
C LEU A 118 17.92 -1.31 1.20
N GLY A 119 17.67 -2.51 1.72
CA GLY A 119 16.38 -2.89 2.22
C GLY A 119 15.26 -2.63 1.20
N ILE A 120 14.09 -2.53 1.69
CA ILE A 120 12.86 -2.35 0.93
C ILE A 120 12.81 -1.08 0.04
N LYS A 121 13.70 -0.09 0.29
CA LYS A 121 13.75 1.17 -0.50
C LYS A 121 14.14 0.97 -1.96
N LYS A 122 15.09 0.07 -2.27
CA LYS A 122 15.45 -0.24 -3.66
C LYS A 122 14.26 -0.87 -4.40
N LEU A 123 13.51 -1.73 -3.69
CA LEU A 123 12.28 -2.32 -4.23
C LEU A 123 11.23 -1.25 -4.52
N GLU A 124 11.02 -0.32 -3.60
CA GLU A 124 10.10 0.82 -3.80
C GLU A 124 10.47 1.62 -5.06
N ASP A 125 11.75 1.98 -5.23
CA ASP A 125 12.23 2.73 -6.40
C ASP A 125 12.01 1.93 -7.71
N GLN A 126 12.22 0.62 -7.68
CA GLN A 126 11.96 -0.27 -8.81
C GLN A 126 10.47 -0.31 -9.18
N ILE A 127 9.59 -0.44 -8.19
CA ILE A 127 8.14 -0.43 -8.39
C ILE A 127 7.66 0.92 -8.94
N GLN A 128 8.13 2.05 -8.38
CA GLN A 128 7.78 3.38 -8.89
C GLN A 128 8.18 3.55 -10.37
N LYS A 129 9.29 2.95 -10.78
CA LYS A 129 9.71 2.94 -12.19
C LYS A 129 8.76 2.12 -13.06
N GLN A 130 8.29 0.95 -12.59
CA GLN A 130 7.31 0.14 -13.30
C GLN A 130 5.99 0.88 -13.49
N PHE A 131 5.48 1.56 -12.47
CA PHE A 131 4.23 2.31 -12.55
C PHE A 131 4.20 3.37 -13.65
N ARG A 132 5.36 3.94 -14.02
CA ARG A 132 5.46 4.92 -15.13
C ARG A 132 5.15 4.32 -16.50
N SER A 133 5.27 3.00 -16.65
CA SER A 133 4.99 2.28 -17.91
C SER A 133 3.60 1.67 -17.97
N TYR A 134 2.85 1.67 -16.85
CA TYR A 134 1.53 1.07 -16.76
C TYR A 134 0.43 2.08 -17.11
N GLN A 135 -0.60 1.59 -17.78
CA GLN A 135 -1.83 2.36 -18.00
C GLN A 135 -2.61 2.52 -16.68
N GLY A 136 -3.30 3.64 -16.53
CA GLY A 136 -4.15 3.91 -15.37
C GLY A 136 -3.36 4.33 -14.12
N CYS A 137 -4.01 4.21 -12.98
CA CYS A 137 -3.45 4.57 -11.69
C CYS A 137 -3.20 3.33 -10.85
N TRP A 138 -2.02 3.24 -10.26
CA TRP A 138 -1.57 2.08 -9.51
C TRP A 138 -1.22 2.44 -8.08
N SER A 139 -1.63 1.59 -7.15
CA SER A 139 -1.28 1.66 -5.74
C SER A 139 -0.70 0.32 -5.29
N ILE A 140 0.32 0.34 -4.46
CA ILE A 140 0.94 -0.85 -3.90
C ILE A 140 1.35 -0.62 -2.44
N TYR A 141 1.18 -1.64 -1.62
CA TYR A 141 1.76 -1.75 -0.30
C TYR A 141 2.55 -3.05 -0.21
N VAL A 142 3.75 -2.97 0.36
CA VAL A 142 4.63 -4.12 0.60
C VAL A 142 5.12 -4.05 2.05
N LYS A 143 5.03 -5.16 2.77
CA LYS A 143 5.62 -5.32 4.10
C LYS A 143 6.37 -6.63 4.21
N ASP A 144 7.65 -6.56 4.48
CA ASP A 144 8.47 -7.71 4.86
C ASP A 144 8.22 -8.03 6.34
N LEU A 145 7.55 -9.14 6.61
CA LEU A 145 7.16 -9.55 7.97
C LEU A 145 8.34 -10.07 8.80
N GLY A 146 9.44 -10.42 8.15
CA GLY A 146 10.67 -10.84 8.83
C GLY A 146 11.47 -9.65 9.39
N SER A 147 11.56 -8.54 8.65
CA SER A 147 12.28 -7.32 9.07
C SER A 147 11.36 -6.22 9.60
N ASP A 148 10.06 -6.38 9.48
CA ASP A 148 9.01 -5.40 9.81
C ASP A 148 9.11 -4.07 9.02
N LYS A 149 9.83 -4.10 7.88
CA LYS A 149 9.98 -2.95 6.98
C LYS A 149 8.87 -2.93 5.96
N GLU A 150 8.35 -1.73 5.71
CA GLU A 150 7.23 -1.55 4.78
C GLU A 150 7.37 -0.28 3.94
N PHE A 151 6.66 -0.24 2.82
CA PHE A 151 6.42 0.98 2.05
C PHE A 151 5.06 0.91 1.35
N ALA A 152 4.55 2.08 1.00
CA ALA A 152 3.41 2.23 0.11
C ALA A 152 3.72 3.23 -0.99
N VAL A 153 3.26 2.96 -2.20
CA VAL A 153 3.30 3.90 -3.32
C VAL A 153 1.87 4.24 -3.70
N ASN A 154 1.54 5.53 -3.74
CA ASN A 154 0.22 6.05 -4.08
C ASN A 154 -0.91 5.46 -3.19
N ASP A 155 -0.66 5.30 -1.88
CA ASP A 155 -1.71 4.84 -0.96
C ASP A 155 -2.82 5.89 -0.90
N ARG A 156 -3.96 5.54 -1.49
CA ARG A 156 -5.12 6.41 -1.60
C ARG A 156 -6.40 5.59 -1.59
N LYS A 157 -7.49 6.24 -1.26
CA LYS A 157 -8.83 5.66 -1.28
C LYS A 157 -9.27 5.36 -2.72
N LEU A 158 -9.54 4.08 -3.03
CA LEU A 158 -9.98 3.59 -4.32
C LEU A 158 -11.26 2.76 -4.18
N TYR A 159 -11.97 2.55 -5.29
CA TYR A 159 -13.04 1.57 -5.34
C TYR A 159 -12.48 0.20 -5.00
N SER A 160 -13.09 -0.47 -4.00
CA SER A 160 -12.54 -1.70 -3.45
C SER A 160 -12.82 -2.94 -4.30
N ALA A 161 -13.80 -2.89 -5.19
CA ALA A 161 -14.39 -4.09 -5.76
C ALA A 161 -14.61 -5.16 -4.67
N SER A 162 -14.26 -6.41 -4.90
CA SER A 162 -14.41 -7.50 -3.92
C SER A 162 -13.40 -7.51 -2.78
N LEU A 163 -12.44 -6.57 -2.71
CA LEU A 163 -11.55 -6.46 -1.55
C LEU A 163 -12.31 -6.06 -0.27
N ILE A 164 -13.45 -5.36 -0.40
CA ILE A 164 -14.28 -4.99 0.77
C ILE A 164 -14.72 -6.22 1.58
N LYS A 165 -14.74 -7.40 0.98
CA LYS A 165 -15.15 -8.66 1.61
C LYS A 165 -14.24 -9.09 2.77
N VAL A 166 -12.95 -8.77 2.71
CA VAL A 166 -12.04 -9.09 3.83
C VAL A 166 -12.35 -8.27 5.08
N PHE A 167 -12.82 -7.04 4.92
CA PHE A 167 -13.24 -6.18 6.03
C PHE A 167 -14.60 -6.59 6.60
N VAL A 168 -15.52 -7.05 5.75
CA VAL A 168 -16.79 -7.63 6.20
C VAL A 168 -16.56 -8.96 6.91
N MET A 169 -15.57 -9.75 6.50
CA MET A 169 -15.15 -10.96 7.22
C MET A 169 -14.65 -10.61 8.64
N GLU A 170 -13.77 -9.62 8.78
CA GLU A 170 -13.30 -9.14 10.08
C GLU A 170 -14.46 -8.66 10.97
N ALA A 171 -15.31 -7.76 10.43
CA ALA A 171 -16.46 -7.23 11.16
C ALA A 171 -17.45 -8.33 11.57
N SER A 172 -17.66 -9.34 10.73
CA SER A 172 -18.52 -10.48 11.05
C SER A 172 -17.94 -11.36 12.14
N CYS A 173 -16.63 -11.56 12.17
CA CYS A 173 -15.94 -12.25 13.26
C CYS A 173 -16.06 -11.46 14.58
N ALA A 174 -15.88 -10.14 14.54
CA ALA A 174 -16.00 -9.27 15.71
C ALA A 174 -17.43 -9.21 16.28
N ASN A 175 -18.43 -9.37 15.45
CA ASN A 175 -19.86 -9.31 15.81
C ASN A 175 -20.56 -10.68 15.71
N MET A 176 -19.81 -11.78 15.85
CA MET A 176 -20.27 -13.14 15.55
C MET A 176 -21.51 -13.56 16.35
N GLU A 177 -21.60 -13.15 17.60
CA GLU A 177 -22.75 -13.46 18.45
C GLU A 177 -24.07 -12.92 17.84
N GLU A 178 -24.06 -11.64 17.46
CA GLU A 178 -25.24 -11.01 16.84
C GLU A 178 -25.53 -11.58 15.44
N VAL A 179 -24.48 -11.87 14.64
CA VAL A 179 -24.63 -12.51 13.33
C VAL A 179 -25.31 -13.87 13.46
N LEU A 180 -24.92 -14.70 14.41
CA LEU A 180 -25.55 -16.00 14.68
C LEU A 180 -27.00 -15.86 15.15
N LYS A 181 -27.28 -14.94 16.06
CA LYS A 181 -28.61 -14.65 16.56
C LYS A 181 -29.54 -14.23 15.40
N ASN A 182 -29.10 -13.32 14.54
CA ASN A 182 -29.90 -12.87 13.41
C ASN A 182 -30.08 -13.97 12.35
N GLN A 183 -29.07 -14.82 12.14
CA GLN A 183 -29.17 -15.98 11.28
C GLN A 183 -30.17 -17.03 11.84
N ALA A 184 -30.13 -17.27 13.15
CA ALA A 184 -31.09 -18.18 13.82
C ALA A 184 -32.53 -17.69 13.65
N ALA A 185 -32.76 -16.39 13.89
CA ALA A 185 -34.06 -15.77 13.68
C ALA A 185 -34.57 -15.93 12.25
N LYS A 186 -33.71 -15.72 11.24
CA LYS A 186 -34.00 -15.88 9.82
C LYS A 186 -34.36 -17.33 9.47
N LEU A 187 -33.64 -18.29 10.01
CA LEU A 187 -33.86 -19.71 9.79
C LEU A 187 -35.02 -20.25 10.66
N LYS A 188 -35.53 -19.48 11.62
CA LYS A 188 -36.51 -19.91 12.64
C LYS A 188 -36.02 -21.11 13.43
N LEU A 189 -34.74 -21.10 13.80
CA LEU A 189 -34.04 -22.11 14.59
C LEU A 189 -33.59 -21.54 15.93
N SER A 190 -33.20 -22.41 16.87
CA SER A 190 -32.49 -21.99 18.08
C SER A 190 -31.10 -21.52 17.72
N GLU A 191 -30.54 -20.56 18.47
CA GLU A 191 -29.17 -20.07 18.28
C GLU A 191 -28.13 -21.18 18.44
N ASP A 192 -28.42 -22.20 19.25
CA ASP A 192 -27.54 -23.37 19.48
C ASP A 192 -27.67 -24.45 18.39
N ASP A 193 -28.58 -24.32 17.43
CA ASP A 193 -28.69 -25.27 16.32
C ASP A 193 -27.43 -25.17 15.42
N SER A 194 -26.75 -26.31 15.23
CA SER A 194 -25.51 -26.35 14.43
C SER A 194 -25.69 -25.77 13.02
N LYS A 195 -26.87 -25.93 12.43
CA LYS A 195 -27.20 -25.39 11.09
C LYS A 195 -27.08 -23.88 11.01
N VAL A 196 -27.26 -23.17 12.12
CA VAL A 196 -27.06 -21.71 12.18
C VAL A 196 -25.59 -21.38 11.97
N ARG A 197 -24.71 -22.04 12.72
CA ARG A 197 -23.26 -21.88 12.60
C ARG A 197 -22.76 -22.33 11.24
N ASP A 198 -23.21 -23.49 10.79
CA ASP A 198 -22.82 -24.06 9.49
C ASP A 198 -23.15 -23.09 8.34
N LYS A 199 -24.35 -22.44 8.41
CA LYS A 199 -24.76 -21.47 7.40
C LYS A 199 -23.91 -20.19 7.41
N VAL A 200 -23.57 -19.66 8.58
CA VAL A 200 -22.68 -18.48 8.68
C VAL A 200 -21.27 -18.83 8.19
N ASP A 201 -20.76 -20.01 8.52
CA ASP A 201 -19.44 -20.47 8.07
C ASP A 201 -19.42 -20.70 6.54
N GLU A 202 -20.51 -21.20 5.95
CA GLU A 202 -20.72 -21.30 4.50
C GLU A 202 -20.68 -19.92 3.83
N LEU A 203 -21.42 -18.93 4.39
CA LEU A 203 -21.41 -17.56 3.86
C LEU A 203 -20.01 -16.94 3.88
N LEU A 204 -19.29 -17.06 5.00
CA LEU A 204 -17.92 -16.57 5.12
C LEU A 204 -16.98 -17.23 4.10
N ARG A 205 -17.09 -18.56 3.95
CA ARG A 205 -16.31 -19.32 2.99
C ARG A 205 -16.58 -18.85 1.56
N ASN A 206 -17.84 -18.86 1.13
CA ASN A 206 -18.20 -18.49 -0.24
C ASN A 206 -17.82 -17.04 -0.56
N MET A 207 -18.03 -16.12 0.40
CA MET A 207 -17.62 -14.73 0.24
C MET A 207 -16.13 -14.58 -0.03
N ILE A 208 -15.28 -15.36 0.63
CA ILE A 208 -13.82 -15.24 0.50
C ILE A 208 -13.26 -16.11 -0.60
N THR A 209 -13.60 -17.41 -0.66
CA THR A 209 -12.92 -18.38 -1.55
C THR A 209 -13.32 -18.24 -3.01
N VAL A 210 -14.59 -18.01 -3.30
CA VAL A 210 -15.12 -17.83 -4.66
C VAL A 210 -15.65 -16.43 -4.91
N SER A 211 -15.44 -15.54 -3.94
CA SER A 211 -15.85 -14.13 -4.06
C SER A 211 -17.36 -13.93 -4.29
N ASP A 212 -18.21 -14.77 -3.64
CA ASP A 212 -19.66 -14.68 -3.81
C ASP A 212 -20.23 -13.36 -3.28
N ASN A 213 -21.02 -12.68 -4.13
CA ASN A 213 -21.59 -11.37 -3.82
C ASN A 213 -22.79 -11.46 -2.89
N GLU A 214 -23.63 -12.50 -3.05
CA GLU A 214 -24.80 -12.65 -2.19
C GLU A 214 -24.42 -13.01 -0.76
N SER A 215 -23.36 -13.80 -0.57
CA SER A 215 -22.79 -14.07 0.76
C SER A 215 -22.29 -12.81 1.43
N PHE A 216 -21.67 -11.88 0.69
CA PHE A 216 -21.30 -10.56 1.20
C PHE A 216 -22.53 -9.76 1.62
N ASN A 217 -23.52 -9.62 0.74
CA ASN A 217 -24.75 -8.87 1.01
C ASN A 217 -25.48 -9.41 2.24
N GLU A 218 -25.54 -10.74 2.36
CA GLU A 218 -26.18 -11.40 3.49
C GLU A 218 -25.42 -11.17 4.80
N LEU A 219 -24.09 -11.29 4.81
CA LEU A 219 -23.27 -11.04 6.01
C LEU A 219 -23.35 -9.59 6.48
N VAL A 220 -23.50 -8.63 5.56
CA VAL A 220 -23.78 -7.23 5.93
C VAL A 220 -25.15 -7.09 6.58
N ARG A 221 -26.22 -7.71 6.00
CA ARG A 221 -27.57 -7.68 6.59
C ARG A 221 -27.63 -8.33 7.97
N LEU A 222 -26.87 -9.39 8.18
CA LEU A 222 -26.83 -10.11 9.45
C LEU A 222 -26.15 -9.34 10.59
N GLN A 223 -25.52 -8.19 10.30
CA GLN A 223 -24.92 -7.37 11.36
C GLN A 223 -25.93 -6.75 12.32
N THR A 224 -27.20 -6.64 11.91
CA THR A 224 -28.27 -6.03 12.70
C THR A 224 -29.54 -6.86 12.65
N ALA A 225 -30.39 -6.72 13.66
CA ALA A 225 -31.68 -7.42 13.73
C ALA A 225 -32.69 -6.93 12.68
N SER A 226 -32.49 -5.74 12.11
CA SER A 226 -33.36 -5.21 11.06
C SER A 226 -33.24 -6.00 9.76
N GLY A 227 -32.10 -6.65 9.50
CA GLY A 227 -31.80 -7.31 8.24
C GLY A 227 -31.70 -6.37 7.03
N VAL A 228 -31.62 -5.05 7.27
CA VAL A 228 -31.47 -4.01 6.25
C VAL A 228 -29.98 -3.82 5.96
N PHE A 229 -29.60 -3.80 4.67
CA PHE A 229 -28.20 -3.66 4.28
C PHE A 229 -27.58 -2.36 4.79
N ALA A 230 -28.28 -1.23 4.66
CA ALA A 230 -27.78 0.08 5.12
C ALA A 230 -27.44 0.09 6.61
N ASP A 231 -28.32 -0.45 7.48
CA ASP A 231 -28.08 -0.52 8.92
C ASP A 231 -26.83 -1.37 9.25
N GLY A 232 -26.69 -2.51 8.54
CA GLY A 232 -25.53 -3.38 8.66
C GLY A 232 -24.23 -2.70 8.20
N ALA A 233 -24.29 -1.97 7.09
CA ALA A 233 -23.16 -1.22 6.55
C ALA A 233 -22.73 -0.09 7.51
N GLU A 234 -23.66 0.65 8.11
CA GLU A 234 -23.36 1.67 9.13
C GLU A 234 -22.64 1.04 10.35
N LYS A 235 -23.14 -0.10 10.83
CA LYS A 235 -22.51 -0.80 11.96
C LYS A 235 -21.10 -1.28 11.62
N ILE A 236 -20.90 -1.83 10.41
CA ILE A 236 -19.56 -2.21 9.94
C ILE A 236 -18.65 -0.98 9.85
N ASN A 237 -19.10 0.11 9.25
CA ASN A 237 -18.32 1.34 9.09
C ASN A 237 -17.88 1.90 10.45
N ALA A 238 -18.77 1.93 11.44
CA ALA A 238 -18.42 2.35 12.80
C ALA A 238 -17.35 1.43 13.44
N TYR A 239 -17.42 0.13 13.20
CA TYR A 239 -16.39 -0.82 13.63
C TYR A 239 -15.05 -0.55 12.93
N LEU A 240 -15.03 -0.40 11.59
CA LEU A 240 -13.82 -0.17 10.82
C LEU A 240 -13.13 1.15 11.19
N GLU A 241 -13.91 2.21 11.44
CA GLU A 241 -13.38 3.49 11.93
C GLU A 241 -12.70 3.33 13.29
N LYS A 242 -13.34 2.61 14.22
CA LYS A 242 -12.80 2.33 15.55
C LYS A 242 -11.48 1.52 15.45
N GLU A 243 -11.39 0.58 14.53
CA GLU A 243 -10.18 -0.20 14.26
C GLU A 243 -9.11 0.61 13.49
N GLY A 244 -9.43 1.85 13.09
CA GLY A 244 -8.52 2.79 12.45
C GLY A 244 -8.26 2.49 10.98
N TYR A 245 -9.26 1.96 10.26
CA TYR A 245 -9.28 1.89 8.80
C TYR A 245 -9.84 3.20 8.26
N THR A 246 -8.98 4.08 7.75
CA THR A 246 -9.36 5.46 7.41
C THR A 246 -9.85 5.62 5.96
N ALA A 247 -9.52 4.65 5.11
CA ALA A 247 -9.88 4.66 3.70
C ALA A 247 -11.01 3.67 3.36
N THR A 248 -11.39 2.79 4.30
CA THR A 248 -12.31 1.68 4.04
C THR A 248 -13.74 2.00 4.47
N THR A 249 -14.69 1.82 3.55
CA THR A 249 -16.12 2.01 3.82
C THR A 249 -16.98 1.04 3.02
N VAL A 250 -17.99 0.44 3.69
CA VAL A 250 -19.05 -0.34 3.07
C VAL A 250 -20.23 0.59 2.75
N GLN A 251 -20.65 0.68 1.49
CA GLN A 251 -21.63 1.66 1.04
C GLN A 251 -22.78 1.05 0.26
N HIS A 252 -22.53 0.05 -0.58
CA HIS A 252 -23.56 -0.54 -1.43
C HIS A 252 -23.43 -2.05 -1.53
N VAL A 253 -24.52 -2.69 -1.91
CA VAL A 253 -24.57 -4.13 -2.21
C VAL A 253 -23.64 -4.48 -3.38
N LEU A 254 -23.07 -5.66 -3.34
CA LEU A 254 -22.37 -6.25 -4.47
C LEU A 254 -23.37 -7.15 -5.19
N SER A 255 -23.85 -6.71 -6.33
CA SER A 255 -24.93 -7.45 -7.03
C SER A 255 -24.46 -7.99 -8.36
N PRO A 256 -24.94 -9.17 -8.77
CA PRO A 256 -25.08 -9.48 -10.16
C PRO A 256 -26.25 -8.66 -10.73
N SER A 257 -26.08 -7.45 -11.06
CA SER A 257 -26.90 -6.69 -12.02
C SER A 257 -28.27 -6.12 -11.63
N VAL A 258 -28.99 -6.52 -10.59
CA VAL A 258 -30.34 -5.97 -10.31
C VAL A 258 -30.61 -5.84 -8.82
N SER A 259 -29.79 -5.06 -8.11
CA SER A 259 -30.20 -4.69 -6.76
C SER A 259 -31.04 -3.41 -6.80
N THR A 260 -32.23 -3.48 -6.26
CA THR A 260 -33.03 -2.29 -5.92
C THR A 260 -32.62 -1.69 -4.57
N ASP A 261 -31.62 -2.29 -3.89
CA ASP A 261 -31.13 -1.85 -2.60
C ASP A 261 -29.94 -0.91 -2.80
N PRO A 262 -30.12 0.41 -2.60
CA PRO A 262 -29.06 1.39 -2.83
C PRO A 262 -27.98 1.40 -1.72
N GLY A 263 -28.16 0.62 -0.65
CA GLY A 263 -27.33 0.68 0.54
C GLY A 263 -27.32 2.09 1.13
N LEU A 264 -26.11 2.64 1.36
CA LEU A 264 -25.90 4.02 1.82
C LEU A 264 -25.69 5.01 0.65
N GLY A 265 -25.83 4.55 -0.61
CA GLY A 265 -25.79 5.40 -1.80
C GLY A 265 -24.38 5.76 -2.29
N GLY A 266 -23.30 5.28 -1.65
CA GLY A 266 -21.91 5.50 -2.05
C GLY A 266 -21.29 4.31 -2.75
N ARG A 267 -19.97 4.35 -2.97
CA ARG A 267 -19.15 3.23 -3.47
C ARG A 267 -18.40 2.57 -2.31
N ASN A 268 -18.25 1.24 -2.36
CA ASN A 268 -17.36 0.52 -1.43
C ASN A 268 -15.91 0.93 -1.70
N MET A 269 -15.22 1.41 -0.70
CA MET A 269 -13.88 1.97 -0.84
C MET A 269 -12.89 1.29 0.09
N THR A 270 -11.61 1.26 -0.30
CA THR A 270 -10.49 0.88 0.56
C THR A 270 -9.19 1.47 0.03
N SER A 271 -8.06 1.19 0.69
CA SER A 271 -6.72 1.50 0.21
C SER A 271 -5.77 0.31 0.41
N VAL A 272 -4.62 0.35 -0.27
CA VAL A 272 -3.60 -0.69 -0.09
C VAL A 272 -3.02 -0.68 1.33
N GLY A 273 -2.96 0.48 1.98
CA GLY A 273 -2.52 0.61 3.36
C GLY A 273 -3.49 -0.04 4.36
N ASP A 274 -4.81 0.21 4.22
CA ASP A 274 -5.82 -0.44 5.05
C ASP A 274 -5.82 -1.96 4.83
N CYS A 275 -5.69 -2.42 3.58
CA CYS A 275 -5.57 -3.84 3.25
C CYS A 275 -4.32 -4.46 3.90
N GLY A 276 -3.17 -3.79 3.80
CA GLY A 276 -1.92 -4.23 4.42
C GLY A 276 -2.02 -4.34 5.93
N LYS A 277 -2.63 -3.34 6.57
CA LYS A 277 -2.90 -3.34 8.02
C LYS A 277 -3.76 -4.53 8.44
N LEU A 278 -4.83 -4.83 7.71
CA LEU A 278 -5.69 -5.97 8.00
C LEU A 278 -4.92 -7.30 7.88
N LEU A 279 -4.20 -7.49 6.78
CA LEU A 279 -3.42 -8.71 6.56
C LEU A 279 -2.31 -8.89 7.61
N ASP A 280 -1.64 -7.82 8.05
CA ASP A 280 -0.65 -7.88 9.13
C ASP A 280 -1.27 -8.31 10.45
N ARG A 281 -2.44 -7.78 10.81
CA ARG A 281 -3.20 -8.19 12.00
C ARG A 281 -3.62 -9.66 11.95
N ILE A 282 -4.09 -10.13 10.80
CA ILE A 282 -4.45 -11.54 10.59
C ILE A 282 -3.22 -12.43 10.77
N TYR A 283 -2.12 -12.09 10.10
CA TYR A 283 -0.87 -12.86 10.19
C TYR A 283 -0.33 -12.95 11.62
N ARG A 284 -0.38 -11.84 12.36
CA ARG A 284 0.12 -11.78 13.76
C ARG A 284 -0.83 -12.38 14.78
N GLY A 285 -2.02 -12.83 14.39
CA GLY A 285 -2.99 -13.42 15.30
C GLY A 285 -3.68 -12.43 16.24
N ASN A 286 -3.74 -11.15 15.87
CA ASN A 286 -4.34 -10.07 16.66
C ASN A 286 -5.50 -9.34 15.97
N CYS A 287 -6.07 -9.94 14.92
CA CYS A 287 -7.29 -9.48 14.28
C CYS A 287 -8.50 -10.10 14.97
N VAL A 288 -9.30 -9.33 15.71
CA VAL A 288 -10.40 -9.74 16.59
C VAL A 288 -9.89 -10.60 17.76
N SER A 289 -9.50 -11.83 17.46
CA SER A 289 -8.86 -12.76 18.39
C SER A 289 -7.87 -13.66 17.63
N LYS A 290 -7.01 -14.40 18.38
CA LYS A 290 -6.11 -15.36 17.75
C LYS A 290 -6.88 -16.43 16.97
N LYS A 291 -7.97 -16.96 17.53
CA LYS A 291 -8.81 -17.97 16.87
C LYS A 291 -9.47 -17.42 15.60
N ASP A 292 -9.97 -16.17 15.65
CA ASP A 292 -10.59 -15.55 14.48
C ASP A 292 -9.55 -15.23 13.40
N SER A 293 -8.35 -14.78 13.80
CA SER A 293 -7.23 -14.57 12.87
C SER A 293 -6.85 -15.86 12.14
N GLU A 294 -6.73 -16.99 12.86
CA GLU A 294 -6.46 -18.30 12.28
C GLU A 294 -7.57 -18.70 11.29
N LYS A 295 -8.85 -18.52 11.66
CA LYS A 295 -9.98 -18.79 10.76
C LYS A 295 -9.96 -17.93 9.51
N MET A 296 -9.70 -16.62 9.65
CA MET A 296 -9.61 -15.69 8.53
C MET A 296 -8.43 -16.04 7.59
N LEU A 297 -7.30 -16.42 8.16
CA LEU A 297 -6.13 -16.86 7.41
C LEU A 297 -6.43 -18.15 6.62
N ASP A 298 -7.11 -19.12 7.21
CA ASP A 298 -7.49 -20.37 6.55
C ASP A 298 -8.47 -20.13 5.37
N LEU A 299 -9.38 -19.17 5.51
CA LEU A 299 -10.27 -18.76 4.42
C LEU A 299 -9.49 -18.12 3.26
N LEU A 300 -8.54 -17.23 3.56
CA LEU A 300 -7.68 -16.59 2.55
C LEU A 300 -6.75 -17.60 1.86
N LEU A 301 -6.25 -18.62 2.59
CA LEU A 301 -5.47 -19.71 2.04
C LEU A 301 -6.28 -20.63 1.13
N SER A 302 -7.60 -20.66 1.29
CA SER A 302 -8.53 -21.45 0.50
C SER A 302 -9.06 -20.70 -0.73
N GLN A 303 -8.49 -19.56 -1.09
CA GLN A 303 -8.86 -18.77 -2.27
C GLN A 303 -8.70 -19.57 -3.56
N GLU A 304 -9.73 -19.56 -4.41
CA GLU A 304 -9.73 -20.28 -5.69
C GLU A 304 -9.29 -19.42 -6.88
N VAL A 305 -9.31 -18.09 -6.74
CA VAL A 305 -8.86 -17.15 -7.78
C VAL A 305 -7.36 -16.88 -7.61
N THR A 306 -6.53 -17.54 -8.42
CA THR A 306 -5.06 -17.58 -8.24
C THR A 306 -4.27 -17.03 -9.43
N TRP A 307 -4.91 -16.40 -10.40
CA TRP A 307 -4.27 -15.98 -11.64
C TRP A 307 -3.56 -14.61 -11.59
N LYS A 308 -3.63 -13.88 -10.46
CA LYS A 308 -2.96 -12.56 -10.27
C LYS A 308 -1.68 -12.70 -9.44
N ILE A 309 -1.65 -12.25 -8.18
CA ILE A 309 -0.46 -12.35 -7.31
C ILE A 309 0.09 -13.79 -7.26
N PRO A 310 -0.73 -14.83 -7.06
CA PRO A 310 -0.20 -16.19 -6.99
C PRO A 310 0.51 -16.65 -8.28
N ALA A 311 0.06 -16.21 -9.44
CA ALA A 311 0.68 -16.59 -10.72
C ALA A 311 2.05 -15.90 -10.97
N GLY A 312 2.42 -14.90 -10.16
CA GLY A 312 3.72 -14.21 -10.25
C GLY A 312 4.82 -14.77 -9.35
N VAL A 313 4.53 -15.81 -8.55
CA VAL A 313 5.48 -16.43 -7.62
C VAL A 313 5.61 -17.93 -7.89
N PRO A 314 6.65 -18.62 -7.35
CA PRO A 314 6.79 -20.06 -7.50
C PRO A 314 5.54 -20.83 -7.03
N ALA A 315 5.17 -21.90 -7.76
CA ALA A 315 3.96 -22.67 -7.50
C ALA A 315 3.92 -23.34 -6.12
N GLU A 316 5.09 -23.54 -5.51
CA GLU A 316 5.25 -24.12 -4.17
C GLU A 316 4.99 -23.12 -3.04
N ALA A 317 4.95 -21.82 -3.35
CA ALA A 317 4.70 -20.78 -2.34
C ALA A 317 3.27 -20.88 -1.82
N LYS A 318 3.13 -20.92 -0.49
CA LYS A 318 1.82 -20.85 0.17
C LYS A 318 1.34 -19.40 0.16
N ILE A 319 0.11 -19.16 -0.28
CA ILE A 319 -0.41 -17.80 -0.46
C ILE A 319 -1.83 -17.71 0.09
N ALA A 320 -2.05 -16.72 0.93
CA ALA A 320 -3.36 -16.34 1.44
C ALA A 320 -3.78 -15.05 0.73
N ASN A 321 -4.72 -15.08 -0.21
CA ASN A 321 -5.06 -13.90 -1.00
C ASN A 321 -6.57 -13.62 -1.12
N LYS A 322 -6.88 -12.42 -1.57
CA LYS A 322 -8.21 -12.01 -1.99
C LYS A 322 -8.11 -11.07 -3.19
N THR A 323 -8.86 -11.42 -4.24
CA THR A 323 -8.95 -10.59 -5.45
C THR A 323 -10.14 -9.64 -5.41
N GLY A 324 -10.04 -8.56 -6.18
CA GLY A 324 -11.13 -7.67 -6.53
C GLY A 324 -11.01 -7.28 -8.00
N GLU A 325 -12.15 -7.19 -8.70
CA GLU A 325 -12.13 -6.84 -10.12
C GLU A 325 -13.44 -6.23 -10.59
N THR A 326 -13.31 -5.37 -11.58
CA THR A 326 -14.35 -4.87 -12.47
C THR A 326 -13.83 -4.97 -13.90
N ASP A 327 -14.59 -4.48 -14.87
CA ASP A 327 -14.09 -4.41 -16.26
C ASP A 327 -12.84 -3.50 -16.37
N ASP A 328 -12.74 -2.45 -15.55
CA ASP A 328 -11.69 -1.43 -15.61
C ASP A 328 -10.63 -1.56 -14.52
N ASP A 329 -10.98 -2.15 -13.37
CA ASP A 329 -10.16 -2.16 -12.15
C ASP A 329 -9.73 -3.58 -11.80
N GLN A 330 -8.46 -3.75 -11.46
CA GLN A 330 -7.91 -5.04 -11.05
C GLN A 330 -7.15 -4.91 -9.74
N HIS A 331 -7.47 -5.78 -8.79
CA HIS A 331 -6.89 -5.76 -7.45
C HIS A 331 -6.51 -7.17 -7.02
N ASP A 332 -5.47 -7.28 -6.20
CA ASP A 332 -5.17 -8.47 -5.41
C ASP A 332 -4.36 -8.10 -4.17
N ILE A 333 -4.65 -8.74 -3.04
CA ILE A 333 -3.95 -8.57 -1.78
C ILE A 333 -3.58 -9.94 -1.21
N ALA A 334 -2.38 -10.10 -0.69
CA ALA A 334 -1.90 -11.40 -0.26
C ALA A 334 -0.89 -11.36 0.89
N ILE A 335 -0.89 -12.44 1.68
CA ILE A 335 0.23 -12.86 2.53
C ILE A 335 0.94 -13.98 1.78
N ILE A 336 2.22 -13.80 1.45
CA ILE A 336 3.02 -14.75 0.69
C ILE A 336 4.09 -15.35 1.61
N TYR A 337 4.08 -16.68 1.75
CA TYR A 337 5.08 -17.44 2.51
C TYR A 337 6.21 -17.81 1.58
N GLY A 338 7.22 -16.96 1.50
CA GLY A 338 8.40 -17.19 0.66
C GLY A 338 9.49 -17.98 1.38
N GLU A 339 10.55 -18.33 0.65
CA GLU A 339 11.63 -19.18 1.17
C GLU A 339 12.49 -18.50 2.23
N LYS A 340 12.82 -17.19 2.06
CA LYS A 340 13.63 -16.44 3.02
C LYS A 340 12.77 -15.65 4.01
N THR A 341 11.67 -15.09 3.53
CA THR A 341 10.78 -14.28 4.37
C THR A 341 9.33 -14.41 3.94
N THR A 342 8.42 -14.24 4.89
CA THR A 342 6.99 -14.02 4.63
C THR A 342 6.74 -12.54 4.49
N TYR A 343 5.88 -12.15 3.55
CA TYR A 343 5.59 -10.75 3.29
C TYR A 343 4.14 -10.51 2.89
N ILE A 344 3.70 -9.27 3.02
CA ILE A 344 2.41 -8.79 2.54
C ILE A 344 2.63 -8.01 1.24
N LEU A 345 1.76 -8.27 0.27
CA LEU A 345 1.68 -7.53 -0.97
C LEU A 345 0.22 -7.16 -1.25
N CYS A 346 -0.08 -5.87 -1.36
CA CYS A 346 -1.38 -5.38 -1.78
C CYS A 346 -1.20 -4.53 -3.03
N VAL A 347 -1.94 -4.86 -4.09
CA VAL A 347 -1.92 -4.12 -5.37
C VAL A 347 -3.33 -3.75 -5.76
N MET A 348 -3.54 -2.47 -6.05
CA MET A 348 -4.81 -1.95 -6.60
C MET A 348 -4.53 -1.12 -7.85
N SER A 349 -5.36 -1.27 -8.88
CA SER A 349 -5.31 -0.44 -10.07
C SER A 349 -6.68 0.17 -10.38
N GLU A 350 -6.68 1.34 -10.98
CA GLU A 350 -7.86 2.03 -11.49
C GLU A 350 -7.61 2.36 -12.96
N ASN A 351 -8.53 1.95 -13.85
CA ASN A 351 -8.40 2.09 -15.31
C ASN A 351 -7.12 1.45 -15.88
N GLY A 352 -6.70 0.30 -15.31
CA GLY A 352 -5.46 -0.39 -15.65
C GLY A 352 -5.45 -1.07 -17.02
N GLY A 353 -6.60 -1.17 -17.67
CA GLY A 353 -6.78 -1.77 -18.99
C GLY A 353 -6.60 -3.30 -18.99
N GLU A 354 -6.58 -3.88 -20.20
CA GLU A 354 -6.52 -5.34 -20.41
C GLU A 354 -5.27 -6.00 -19.82
N THR A 355 -4.18 -5.25 -19.68
CA THR A 355 -2.91 -5.78 -19.15
C THR A 355 -2.80 -5.74 -17.63
N ALA A 356 -3.80 -5.18 -16.93
CA ALA A 356 -3.70 -4.95 -15.48
C ALA A 356 -3.43 -6.22 -14.68
N GLY A 357 -4.09 -7.34 -15.02
CA GLY A 357 -3.83 -8.62 -14.36
C GLY A 357 -2.40 -9.13 -14.57
N ALA A 358 -1.88 -9.03 -15.80
CA ALA A 358 -0.50 -9.39 -16.12
C ALA A 358 0.53 -8.47 -15.41
N ASN A 359 0.19 -7.19 -15.26
CA ASN A 359 1.02 -6.25 -14.51
C ASN A 359 1.07 -6.60 -13.01
N ILE A 360 -0.05 -7.07 -12.41
CA ILE A 360 -0.06 -7.58 -11.04
C ILE A 360 0.84 -8.82 -10.90
N GLN A 361 0.79 -9.76 -11.84
CA GLN A 361 1.70 -10.91 -11.87
C GLN A 361 3.16 -10.48 -11.93
N ALA A 362 3.49 -9.53 -12.82
CA ALA A 362 4.86 -9.01 -12.96
C ALA A 362 5.35 -8.34 -11.67
N LEU A 363 4.51 -7.51 -11.04
CA LEU A 363 4.82 -6.87 -9.75
C LEU A 363 5.05 -7.92 -8.65
N SER A 364 4.22 -8.95 -8.59
CA SER A 364 4.36 -10.06 -7.64
C SER A 364 5.70 -10.77 -7.81
N GLY A 365 6.09 -11.09 -9.05
CA GLY A 365 7.40 -11.68 -9.36
C GLY A 365 8.57 -10.78 -8.96
N ILE A 366 8.50 -9.48 -9.21
CA ILE A 366 9.53 -8.52 -8.81
C ILE A 366 9.69 -8.51 -7.28
N VAL A 367 8.58 -8.42 -6.54
CA VAL A 367 8.61 -8.39 -5.07
C VAL A 367 9.14 -9.70 -4.50
N TYR A 368 8.67 -10.84 -5.01
CA TYR A 368 9.12 -12.16 -4.57
C TYR A 368 10.62 -12.33 -4.77
N ASN A 369 11.11 -12.08 -5.98
CA ASN A 369 12.53 -12.23 -6.31
C ASN A 369 13.39 -11.33 -5.43
N TYR A 370 12.97 -10.08 -5.23
CA TYR A 370 13.71 -9.14 -4.39
C TYR A 370 13.82 -9.61 -2.93
N LEU A 371 12.71 -10.07 -2.33
CA LEU A 371 12.65 -10.44 -0.92
C LEU A 371 13.17 -11.88 -0.65
N ASN A 372 13.09 -12.77 -1.63
CA ASN A 372 13.35 -14.20 -1.42
C ASN A 372 14.51 -14.77 -2.23
N MET A 373 14.96 -14.13 -3.31
CA MET A 373 16.04 -14.66 -4.16
C MET A 373 17.31 -13.81 -4.15
N GLU A 374 17.23 -12.49 -3.97
CA GLU A 374 18.37 -11.58 -3.83
C GLU A 374 18.79 -11.41 -2.35
#